data_95c5a59e341c594af48b65dee127e49b
#
_entry.id   95c5a59e341c594af48b65dee127e49b
#
_cell.length_a   1.000
_cell.length_b   1.000
_cell.length_c   1.000
_cell.angle_alpha   90.00
_cell.angle_beta   90.00
_cell.angle_gamma   90.00
#
_symmetry.space_group_name_H-M   'P 1'
#
loop_
_entity.id
_entity.type
_entity.pdbx_description
1 polymer ?
#
loop_
_entity_poly.entity_id
_entity_poly.type
_entity_poly.pdbx_seq_one_letter_code
_entity_poly.pdbx_strand_id
1 'polypeptide(L)'
;MVIHIDRPFFFDTVRDALFKGTLNQPQVEGMTAILDFWESRMPDADPRWLAYILATAYHETAFTMQPVRETLAATDARAIEILENAYASGKLSWVKTPYWRPDEDGKSWLGRGLVQLTHKRNYEAMSKLTGIDLVAEPDRAMEMDAAVSILIEGMVQGSFANHKLADHLNETTDDWVNARRIVNGTDRAEKLAGYGKTFLAAIRREQPAGRLARLKGWLVHAIARVFG
;
A
#
# COMPACT_ATOMS: atom_id res chain seq x y z
N MET A 1 3.95 -2.16 24.41
CA MET A 1 3.02 -3.28 24.10
C MET A 1 2.68 -3.11 22.62
N VAL A 2 3.12 -4.02 21.76
CA VAL A 2 2.84 -3.94 20.32
C VAL A 2 1.34 -4.16 20.13
N ILE A 3 0.69 -3.22 19.45
CA ILE A 3 -0.75 -3.28 19.18
C ILE A 3 -0.91 -3.89 17.79
N HIS A 4 -1.47 -5.10 17.72
CA HIS A 4 -1.72 -5.80 16.48
C HIS A 4 -3.12 -5.51 15.92
N ILE A 5 -3.22 -5.53 14.59
CA ILE A 5 -4.50 -5.47 13.88
C ILE A 5 -5.15 -6.84 13.93
N ASP A 6 -6.46 -6.89 14.21
CA ASP A 6 -7.27 -8.12 14.18
C ASP A 6 -7.33 -8.68 12.74
N ARG A 7 -6.37 -9.55 12.41
CA ARG A 7 -6.22 -10.12 11.05
C ARG A 7 -7.45 -10.86 10.54
N PRO A 8 -8.09 -11.75 11.33
CA PRO A 8 -9.33 -12.40 10.92
C PRO A 8 -10.41 -11.39 10.51
N PHE A 9 -10.68 -10.41 11.36
CA PHE A 9 -11.66 -9.38 11.04
C PHE A 9 -11.28 -8.55 9.81
N PHE A 10 -10.01 -8.16 9.70
CA PHE A 10 -9.53 -7.40 8.55
C PHE A 10 -9.77 -8.16 7.25
N PHE A 11 -9.28 -9.41 7.15
CA PHE A 11 -9.40 -10.20 5.92
C PHE A 11 -10.84 -10.58 5.59
N ASP A 12 -11.69 -10.87 6.57
CA ASP A 12 -13.10 -11.12 6.36
C ASP A 12 -13.81 -9.89 5.79
N THR A 13 -13.55 -8.71 6.38
CA THR A 13 -14.17 -7.46 5.95
C THR A 13 -13.75 -7.07 4.53
N VAL A 14 -12.45 -7.09 4.21
CA VAL A 14 -11.97 -6.68 2.88
C VAL A 14 -12.37 -7.69 1.80
N ARG A 15 -12.37 -9.00 2.11
CA ARG A 15 -12.80 -10.06 1.19
C ARG A 15 -14.21 -9.77 0.66
N ASP A 16 -15.12 -9.46 1.55
CA ASP A 16 -16.51 -9.26 1.17
C ASP A 16 -16.73 -7.90 0.48
N ALA A 17 -16.08 -6.84 0.98
CA ALA A 17 -16.31 -5.48 0.50
C ALA A 17 -15.54 -5.13 -0.79
N LEU A 18 -14.33 -5.65 -0.99
CA LEU A 18 -13.43 -5.26 -2.07
C LEU A 18 -13.10 -6.39 -3.05
N PHE A 19 -13.12 -7.65 -2.61
CA PHE A 19 -12.66 -8.79 -3.40
C PHE A 19 -13.78 -9.76 -3.79
N LYS A 20 -15.04 -9.30 -3.80
CA LYS A 20 -16.21 -10.08 -4.25
C LYS A 20 -16.38 -11.43 -3.56
N GLY A 21 -16.04 -11.51 -2.30
CA GLY A 21 -16.19 -12.71 -1.46
C GLY A 21 -15.03 -13.70 -1.54
N THR A 22 -13.97 -13.44 -2.31
CA THR A 22 -12.81 -14.34 -2.44
C THR A 22 -11.49 -13.60 -2.37
N LEU A 23 -10.53 -14.14 -1.60
CA LEU A 23 -9.13 -13.70 -1.58
C LEU A 23 -8.24 -14.85 -2.04
N ASN A 24 -7.31 -14.58 -2.93
CA ASN A 24 -6.25 -15.52 -3.26
C ASN A 24 -5.04 -15.33 -2.34
N GLN A 25 -4.15 -16.33 -2.32
CA GLN A 25 -2.97 -16.31 -1.47
C GLN A 25 -2.06 -15.08 -1.71
N PRO A 26 -1.73 -14.69 -2.95
CA PRO A 26 -0.94 -13.48 -3.21
C PRO A 26 -1.57 -12.21 -2.64
N GLN A 27 -2.89 -12.04 -2.74
CA GLN A 27 -3.58 -10.86 -2.18
C GLN A 27 -3.44 -10.81 -0.65
N VAL A 28 -3.57 -11.96 0.02
CA VAL A 28 -3.36 -12.05 1.48
C VAL A 28 -1.92 -11.72 1.85
N GLU A 29 -0.94 -12.29 1.14
CA GLU A 29 0.49 -12.03 1.37
C GLU A 29 0.85 -10.55 1.21
N GLY A 30 0.41 -9.90 0.14
CA GLY A 30 0.70 -8.49 -0.09
C GLY A 30 0.08 -7.57 0.97
N MET A 31 -1.18 -7.81 1.35
CA MET A 31 -1.80 -7.05 2.44
C MET A 31 -1.10 -7.33 3.77
N THR A 32 -0.75 -8.58 4.05
CA THR A 32 -0.02 -8.96 5.27
C THR A 32 1.31 -8.21 5.37
N ALA A 33 2.10 -8.16 4.29
CA ALA A 33 3.37 -7.45 4.27
C ALA A 33 3.22 -5.96 4.60
N ILE A 34 2.19 -5.29 4.05
CA ILE A 34 1.89 -3.89 4.36
C ILE A 34 1.51 -3.73 5.84
N LEU A 35 0.65 -4.60 6.37
CA LEU A 35 0.21 -4.55 7.76
C LEU A 35 1.36 -4.82 8.74
N ASP A 36 2.24 -5.79 8.45
CA ASP A 36 3.39 -6.13 9.28
C ASP A 36 4.42 -5.00 9.32
N PHE A 37 4.70 -4.37 8.17
CA PHE A 37 5.55 -3.19 8.12
C PHE A 37 4.97 -2.05 8.96
N TRP A 38 3.68 -1.78 8.82
CA TRP A 38 2.99 -0.75 9.58
C TRP A 38 3.08 -0.99 11.09
N GLU A 39 2.72 -2.18 11.55
CA GLU A 39 2.74 -2.54 12.97
C GLU A 39 4.15 -2.46 13.56
N SER A 40 5.18 -2.78 12.78
CA SER A 40 6.57 -2.74 13.25
C SER A 40 7.16 -1.34 13.30
N ARG A 41 6.76 -0.45 12.38
CA ARG A 41 7.40 0.86 12.20
C ARG A 41 6.53 2.04 12.64
N MET A 42 5.21 1.90 12.59
CA MET A 42 4.27 3.02 12.73
C MET A 42 3.02 2.66 13.56
N PRO A 43 3.15 1.92 14.68
CA PRO A 43 1.99 1.35 15.41
C PRO A 43 1.06 2.43 15.99
N ASP A 44 1.57 3.64 16.23
CA ASP A 44 0.83 4.75 16.84
C ASP A 44 0.41 5.82 15.82
N ALA A 45 0.72 5.64 14.53
CA ALA A 45 0.32 6.59 13.50
C ALA A 45 -1.18 6.50 13.20
N ASP A 46 -1.71 7.53 12.54
CA ASP A 46 -3.11 7.64 12.19
C ASP A 46 -3.57 6.45 11.32
N PRO A 47 -4.55 5.65 11.74
CA PRO A 47 -4.99 4.46 10.97
C PRO A 47 -5.58 4.81 9.60
N ARG A 48 -5.99 6.06 9.37
CA ARG A 48 -6.41 6.54 8.05
C ARG A 48 -5.27 6.50 7.04
N TRP A 49 -4.02 6.68 7.50
CA TRP A 49 -2.83 6.57 6.64
C TRP A 49 -2.66 5.14 6.14
N LEU A 50 -2.71 4.15 7.04
CA LEU A 50 -2.66 2.74 6.64
C LEU A 50 -3.78 2.39 5.67
N ALA A 51 -5.00 2.84 5.95
CA ALA A 51 -6.15 2.61 5.08
C ALA A 51 -5.95 3.20 3.67
N TYR A 52 -5.37 4.41 3.58
CA TYR A 52 -5.11 5.05 2.30
C TYR A 52 -3.92 4.41 1.56
N ILE A 53 -2.90 3.95 2.26
CA ILE A 53 -1.78 3.16 1.72
C ILE A 53 -2.29 1.87 1.08
N LEU A 54 -3.14 1.12 1.81
CA LEU A 54 -3.77 -0.11 1.30
C LEU A 54 -4.65 0.17 0.07
N ALA A 55 -5.43 1.25 0.07
CA ALA A 55 -6.25 1.66 -1.06
C ALA A 55 -5.41 2.02 -2.29
N THR A 56 -4.26 2.66 -2.08
CA THR A 56 -3.31 3.00 -3.14
C THR A 56 -2.73 1.72 -3.75
N ALA A 57 -2.18 0.81 -2.93
CA ALA A 57 -1.67 -0.47 -3.41
C ALA A 57 -2.75 -1.26 -4.16
N TYR A 58 -3.96 -1.35 -3.61
CA TYR A 58 -5.10 -2.02 -4.24
C TYR A 58 -5.40 -1.47 -5.64
N HIS A 59 -5.37 -0.15 -5.79
CA HIS A 59 -5.64 0.50 -7.07
C HIS A 59 -4.49 0.35 -8.08
N GLU A 60 -3.26 0.68 -7.67
CA GLU A 60 -2.09 0.74 -8.56
C GLU A 60 -1.65 -0.64 -9.04
N THR A 61 -1.96 -1.70 -8.30
CA THR A 61 -1.65 -3.08 -8.67
C THR A 61 -2.79 -3.80 -9.40
N ALA A 62 -3.81 -3.09 -9.88
CA ALA A 62 -5.01 -3.68 -10.46
C ALA A 62 -5.62 -4.78 -9.56
N PHE A 63 -5.69 -4.51 -8.26
CA PHE A 63 -6.30 -5.36 -7.22
C PHE A 63 -5.51 -6.61 -6.84
N THR A 64 -4.32 -6.82 -7.38
CA THR A 64 -3.50 -8.01 -7.08
C THR A 64 -2.84 -7.94 -5.71
N MET A 65 -2.63 -6.74 -5.15
CA MET A 65 -1.85 -6.50 -3.94
C MET A 65 -0.41 -7.04 -4.03
N GLN A 66 0.09 -7.22 -5.25
CA GLN A 66 1.44 -7.69 -5.54
C GLN A 66 2.23 -6.61 -6.28
N PRO A 67 3.55 -6.52 -6.11
CA PRO A 67 4.38 -5.67 -6.94
C PRO A 67 4.17 -6.02 -8.42
N VAL A 68 3.88 -5.02 -9.24
CA VAL A 68 3.62 -5.19 -10.67
C VAL A 68 4.51 -4.27 -11.50
N ARG A 69 4.80 -4.70 -12.72
CA ARG A 69 5.42 -3.85 -13.74
C ARG A 69 4.39 -3.02 -14.45
N GLU A 70 4.81 -1.90 -14.98
CA GLU A 70 3.99 -1.07 -15.87
C GLU A 70 3.39 -1.93 -16.99
N THR A 71 2.16 -1.63 -17.38
CA THR A 71 1.35 -2.45 -18.28
C THR A 71 0.96 -3.85 -17.77
N LEU A 72 1.24 -4.16 -16.51
CA LEU A 72 1.05 -5.50 -15.91
C LEU A 72 1.84 -6.61 -16.63
N ALA A 73 2.94 -6.24 -17.27
CA ALA A 73 3.77 -7.19 -18.00
C ALA A 73 4.55 -8.13 -17.06
N ALA A 74 4.77 -9.36 -17.51
CA ALA A 74 5.53 -10.34 -16.74
C ALA A 74 7.04 -10.04 -16.69
N THR A 75 7.57 -9.35 -17.71
CA THR A 75 9.00 -8.98 -17.81
C THR A 75 9.17 -7.54 -18.25
N ASP A 76 10.32 -6.94 -17.95
CA ASP A 76 10.68 -5.59 -18.40
C ASP A 76 10.69 -5.49 -19.92
N ALA A 77 11.25 -6.47 -20.62
CA ALA A 77 11.27 -6.50 -22.08
C ALA A 77 9.85 -6.41 -22.67
N ARG A 78 8.88 -7.12 -22.07
CA ARG A 78 7.49 -7.07 -22.52
C ARG A 78 6.83 -5.74 -22.18
N ALA A 79 7.11 -5.17 -21.01
CA ALA A 79 6.62 -3.84 -20.63
C ALA A 79 7.13 -2.78 -21.63
N ILE A 80 8.43 -2.78 -21.92
CA ILE A 80 9.06 -1.87 -22.87
C ILE A 80 8.41 -2.00 -24.25
N GLU A 81 8.24 -3.22 -24.76
CA GLU A 81 7.61 -3.46 -26.05
C GLU A 81 6.18 -2.87 -26.14
N ILE A 82 5.37 -3.08 -25.08
CA ILE A 82 4.01 -2.54 -25.02
C ILE A 82 4.02 -1.01 -24.99
N LEU A 83 4.91 -0.41 -24.20
CA LEU A 83 5.05 1.03 -24.09
C LEU A 83 5.56 1.66 -25.40
N GLU A 84 6.53 1.03 -26.08
CA GLU A 84 7.01 1.48 -27.41
C GLU A 84 5.89 1.46 -28.45
N ASN A 85 5.10 0.39 -28.50
CA ASN A 85 3.96 0.29 -29.42
C ASN A 85 2.88 1.36 -29.11
N ALA A 86 2.61 1.63 -27.83
CA ALA A 86 1.69 2.68 -27.42
C ALA A 86 2.23 4.08 -27.79
N TYR A 87 3.52 4.30 -27.61
CA TYR A 87 4.19 5.56 -27.97
C TYR A 87 4.19 5.78 -29.49
N ALA A 88 4.59 4.79 -30.27
CA ALA A 88 4.60 4.85 -31.73
C ALA A 88 3.19 5.08 -32.33
N SER A 89 2.14 4.55 -31.69
CA SER A 89 0.75 4.77 -32.12
C SER A 89 0.13 6.09 -31.62
N GLY A 90 0.91 6.95 -30.93
CA GLY A 90 0.45 8.24 -30.41
C GLY A 90 -0.40 8.16 -29.13
N LYS A 91 -0.63 6.97 -28.58
CA LYS A 91 -1.40 6.79 -27.33
C LYS A 91 -0.69 7.38 -26.10
N LEU A 92 0.60 7.63 -26.17
CA LEU A 92 1.42 8.24 -25.12
C LEU A 92 2.00 9.59 -25.58
N SER A 93 1.26 10.38 -26.38
CA SER A 93 1.73 11.65 -26.97
C SER A 93 2.14 12.71 -25.94
N TRP A 94 1.66 12.60 -24.68
CA TRP A 94 2.06 13.49 -23.60
C TRP A 94 3.44 13.15 -23.00
N VAL A 95 3.99 11.95 -23.28
CA VAL A 95 5.33 11.54 -22.81
C VAL A 95 6.37 12.14 -23.73
N LYS A 96 7.11 13.13 -23.23
CA LYS A 96 8.16 13.79 -24.03
C LYS A 96 9.44 12.96 -24.11
N THR A 97 9.80 12.29 -23.04
CA THR A 97 11.00 11.45 -22.94
C THR A 97 10.59 10.05 -22.47
N PRO A 98 10.73 9.04 -23.33
CA PRO A 98 10.40 7.65 -22.99
C PRO A 98 11.32 7.10 -21.89
N TYR A 99 10.90 7.17 -20.65
CA TYR A 99 11.65 6.77 -19.45
C TYR A 99 11.81 5.25 -19.32
N TRP A 100 11.04 4.48 -20.06
CA TRP A 100 11.13 3.02 -20.11
C TRP A 100 12.24 2.50 -21.02
N ARG A 101 12.81 3.34 -21.89
CA ARG A 101 13.94 2.95 -22.73
C ARG A 101 15.18 2.76 -21.87
N PRO A 102 15.98 1.70 -22.13
CA PRO A 102 17.23 1.53 -21.43
C PRO A 102 18.15 2.76 -21.59
N ASP A 103 18.74 3.20 -20.49
CA ASP A 103 19.76 4.25 -20.46
C ASP A 103 21.15 3.71 -20.90
N GLU A 104 22.19 4.53 -20.76
CA GLU A 104 23.58 4.18 -21.13
C GLU A 104 24.10 2.95 -20.35
N ASP A 105 23.57 2.71 -19.15
CA ASP A 105 23.90 1.56 -18.31
C ASP A 105 23.00 0.34 -18.59
N GLY A 106 22.12 0.43 -19.61
CA GLY A 106 21.17 -0.62 -19.98
C GLY A 106 19.97 -0.74 -19.03
N LYS A 107 19.74 0.25 -18.15
CA LYS A 107 18.67 0.23 -17.14
C LYS A 107 17.43 0.97 -17.62
N SER A 108 16.27 0.38 -17.41
CA SER A 108 14.96 0.95 -17.67
C SER A 108 14.31 1.47 -16.38
N TRP A 109 13.71 2.66 -16.47
CA TRP A 109 13.06 3.33 -15.34
C TRP A 109 11.53 3.27 -15.45
N LEU A 110 11.04 2.17 -16.03
CA LEU A 110 9.61 1.87 -16.14
C LEU A 110 8.97 1.69 -14.75
N GLY A 111 7.66 1.75 -14.71
CA GLY A 111 6.90 1.61 -13.46
C GLY A 111 7.01 0.22 -12.85
N ARG A 112 7.39 0.15 -11.57
CA ARG A 112 7.51 -1.10 -10.80
C ARG A 112 6.94 -0.94 -9.39
N GLY A 113 6.59 -2.06 -8.80
CA GLY A 113 6.21 -2.16 -7.39
C GLY A 113 4.73 -1.94 -7.10
N LEU A 114 4.43 -1.62 -5.85
CA LEU A 114 3.07 -1.41 -5.35
C LEU A 114 2.50 -0.02 -5.66
N VAL A 115 3.34 0.92 -6.12
CA VAL A 115 2.98 2.32 -6.37
C VAL A 115 3.41 2.81 -7.76
N GLN A 116 3.88 1.90 -8.61
CA GLN A 116 4.36 2.21 -9.96
C GLN A 116 5.46 3.28 -9.96
N LEU A 117 6.54 3.03 -9.19
CA LEU A 117 7.71 3.90 -9.17
C LEU A 117 8.31 4.03 -10.58
N THR A 118 8.34 5.23 -11.15
CA THR A 118 8.82 5.54 -12.50
C THR A 118 9.88 6.64 -12.49
N HIS A 119 10.69 6.74 -13.54
CA HIS A 119 11.75 7.71 -13.73
C HIS A 119 12.95 7.57 -12.79
N LYS A 120 14.17 7.65 -13.34
CA LYS A 120 15.44 7.52 -12.60
C LYS A 120 15.50 8.36 -11.34
N ARG A 121 15.10 9.63 -11.40
CA ARG A 121 15.08 10.55 -10.25
C ARG A 121 14.27 10.03 -9.06
N ASN A 122 13.16 9.30 -9.33
CA ASN A 122 12.32 8.76 -8.26
C ASN A 122 12.96 7.48 -7.68
N TYR A 123 13.62 6.67 -8.49
CA TYR A 123 14.44 5.55 -8.02
C TYR A 123 15.58 6.04 -7.14
N GLU A 124 16.28 7.13 -7.53
CA GLU A 124 17.32 7.77 -6.73
C GLU A 124 16.78 8.30 -5.39
N ALA A 125 15.63 8.97 -5.42
CA ALA A 125 14.98 9.49 -4.22
C ALA A 125 14.58 8.34 -3.27
N MET A 126 13.99 7.27 -3.81
CA MET A 126 13.60 6.11 -3.02
C MET A 126 14.81 5.33 -2.49
N SER A 127 15.90 5.22 -3.27
CA SER A 127 17.14 4.61 -2.77
C SER A 127 17.66 5.33 -1.53
N LYS A 128 17.66 6.65 -1.54
CA LYS A 128 18.07 7.46 -0.38
C LYS A 128 17.14 7.31 0.82
N LEU A 129 15.84 7.25 0.56
CA LEU A 129 14.82 7.19 1.61
C LEU A 129 14.79 5.81 2.29
N THR A 130 14.81 4.74 1.51
CA THR A 130 14.66 3.37 2.00
C THR A 130 15.97 2.69 2.38
N GLY A 131 17.10 3.23 1.91
CA GLY A 131 18.43 2.58 2.04
C GLY A 131 18.64 1.39 1.10
N ILE A 132 17.71 1.16 0.15
CA ILE A 132 17.79 0.08 -0.84
C ILE A 132 18.40 0.66 -2.12
N ASP A 133 19.45 0.05 -2.66
CA ASP A 133 20.07 0.54 -3.90
C ASP A 133 19.25 0.17 -5.14
N LEU A 134 18.20 0.97 -5.38
CA LEU A 134 17.29 0.84 -6.53
C LEU A 134 17.90 1.41 -7.82
N VAL A 135 19.00 2.16 -7.72
CA VAL A 135 19.70 2.69 -8.89
C VAL A 135 20.61 1.64 -9.48
N ALA A 136 21.34 0.90 -8.64
CA ALA A 136 22.12 -0.23 -9.09
C ALA A 136 21.23 -1.37 -9.59
N GLU A 137 20.14 -1.67 -8.89
CA GLU A 137 19.25 -2.80 -9.15
C GLU A 137 17.77 -2.36 -9.17
N PRO A 138 17.26 -1.76 -10.28
CA PRO A 138 15.88 -1.26 -10.35
C PRO A 138 14.81 -2.34 -10.11
N ASP A 139 15.12 -3.59 -10.46
CA ASP A 139 14.20 -4.73 -10.29
C ASP A 139 13.92 -5.05 -8.82
N ARG A 140 14.75 -4.59 -7.88
CA ARG A 140 14.46 -4.72 -6.44
C ARG A 140 13.16 -4.03 -6.03
N ALA A 141 12.68 -3.05 -6.79
CA ALA A 141 11.35 -2.48 -6.57
C ALA A 141 10.20 -3.49 -6.78
N MET A 142 10.49 -4.69 -7.33
CA MET A 142 9.56 -5.81 -7.45
C MET A 142 9.63 -6.80 -6.27
N GLU A 143 10.65 -6.68 -5.39
CA GLU A 143 10.71 -7.45 -4.14
C GLU A 143 9.65 -6.91 -3.17
N MET A 144 8.90 -7.79 -2.50
CA MET A 144 7.78 -7.39 -1.65
C MET A 144 8.21 -6.40 -0.56
N ASP A 145 9.29 -6.70 0.17
CA ASP A 145 9.76 -5.86 1.27
C ASP A 145 10.21 -4.47 0.78
N ALA A 146 10.89 -4.41 -0.36
CA ALA A 146 11.29 -3.17 -0.98
C ALA A 146 10.07 -2.37 -1.47
N ALA A 147 9.13 -3.03 -2.15
CA ALA A 147 7.92 -2.40 -2.67
C ALA A 147 7.03 -1.83 -1.55
N VAL A 148 6.92 -2.52 -0.42
CA VAL A 148 6.19 -2.05 0.78
C VAL A 148 6.89 -0.85 1.41
N SER A 149 8.22 -0.90 1.56
CA SER A 149 9.00 0.23 2.08
C SER A 149 8.86 1.47 1.18
N ILE A 150 9.01 1.31 -0.14
CA ILE A 150 8.82 2.38 -1.14
C ILE A 150 7.41 2.99 -1.02
N LEU A 151 6.38 2.17 -1.00
CA LEU A 151 4.99 2.62 -0.91
C LEU A 151 4.75 3.43 0.37
N ILE A 152 5.07 2.85 1.52
CA ILE A 152 4.72 3.45 2.82
C ILE A 152 5.58 4.70 3.08
N GLU A 153 6.89 4.59 2.99
CA GLU A 153 7.78 5.70 3.28
C GLU A 153 7.63 6.83 2.27
N GLY A 154 7.42 6.49 0.99
CA GLY A 154 7.16 7.47 -0.06
C GLY A 154 5.89 8.28 0.18
N MET A 155 4.79 7.66 0.62
CA MET A 155 3.54 8.35 0.92
C MET A 155 3.61 9.16 2.23
N VAL A 156 4.34 8.67 3.21
CA VAL A 156 4.54 9.37 4.50
C VAL A 156 5.42 10.61 4.33
N GLN A 157 6.47 10.52 3.53
CA GLN A 157 7.42 11.62 3.30
C GLN A 157 7.03 12.55 2.13
N GLY A 158 6.02 12.19 1.34
CA GLY A 158 5.57 12.99 0.20
C GLY A 158 6.51 12.94 -1.01
N SER A 159 7.24 11.84 -1.16
CA SER A 159 8.35 11.75 -2.13
C SER A 159 7.88 11.58 -3.58
N PHE A 160 6.61 11.25 -3.84
CA PHE A 160 6.12 11.02 -5.21
C PHE A 160 5.68 12.31 -5.90
N ALA A 161 4.88 13.14 -5.22
CA ALA A 161 4.30 14.35 -5.81
C ALA A 161 4.33 15.57 -4.87
N ASN A 162 5.25 15.61 -3.91
CA ASN A 162 5.39 16.67 -2.89
C ASN A 162 4.15 16.86 -2.01
N HIS A 163 3.31 15.84 -1.89
CA HIS A 163 2.20 15.74 -0.96
C HIS A 163 2.38 14.51 -0.09
N LYS A 164 2.13 14.63 1.20
CA LYS A 164 2.24 13.54 2.18
C LYS A 164 0.90 13.25 2.85
N LEU A 165 0.77 12.08 3.46
CA LEU A 165 -0.45 11.67 4.15
C LEU A 165 -0.92 12.68 5.19
N ALA A 166 0.00 13.25 5.96
CA ALA A 166 -0.30 14.25 6.97
C ALA A 166 -0.88 15.56 6.43
N ASP A 167 -0.71 15.87 5.14
CA ASP A 167 -1.29 17.09 4.54
C ASP A 167 -2.81 16.96 4.36
N HIS A 168 -3.30 15.72 4.23
CA HIS A 168 -4.69 15.43 3.90
C HIS A 168 -5.46 14.74 5.03
N LEU A 169 -4.77 13.94 5.84
CA LEU A 169 -5.37 13.15 6.91
C LEU A 169 -4.62 13.44 8.22
N ASN A 170 -5.17 14.33 9.04
CA ASN A 170 -4.61 14.78 10.33
C ASN A 170 -5.75 15.15 11.30
N GLU A 171 -5.43 15.70 12.46
CA GLU A 171 -6.43 16.05 13.50
C GLU A 171 -7.48 17.08 13.03
N THR A 172 -7.15 17.94 12.06
CA THR A 172 -8.02 19.01 11.57
C THR A 172 -8.53 18.78 10.15
N THR A 173 -8.00 17.80 9.45
CA THR A 173 -8.28 17.55 8.03
C THR A 173 -8.63 16.08 7.80
N ASP A 174 -9.70 15.82 7.08
CA ASP A 174 -10.16 14.46 6.68
C ASP A 174 -10.47 14.43 5.18
N ASP A 175 -9.47 14.80 4.36
CA ASP A 175 -9.61 14.99 2.91
C ASP A 175 -9.13 13.77 2.13
N TRP A 176 -9.95 12.74 2.12
CA TRP A 176 -9.70 11.48 1.41
C TRP A 176 -9.60 11.66 -0.11
N VAL A 177 -10.28 12.64 -0.67
CA VAL A 177 -10.32 12.84 -2.11
C VAL A 177 -9.02 13.47 -2.60
N ASN A 178 -8.59 14.58 -2.00
CA ASN A 178 -7.33 15.23 -2.38
C ASN A 178 -6.08 14.46 -1.94
N ALA A 179 -6.18 13.49 -1.03
CA ALA A 179 -5.11 12.56 -0.70
C ALA A 179 -4.59 11.79 -1.93
N ARG A 180 -5.36 11.72 -3.03
CA ARG A 180 -4.88 11.16 -4.30
C ARG A 180 -3.64 11.90 -4.85
N ARG A 181 -3.47 13.17 -4.54
CA ARG A 181 -2.32 13.99 -4.94
C ARG A 181 -0.99 13.49 -4.40
N ILE A 182 -1.00 12.63 -3.37
CA ILE A 182 0.22 12.05 -2.77
C ILE A 182 1.00 11.23 -3.82
N VAL A 183 0.29 10.51 -4.69
CA VAL A 183 0.92 9.61 -5.67
C VAL A 183 0.68 10.08 -7.10
N ASN A 184 -0.49 10.63 -7.40
CA ASN A 184 -0.89 11.06 -8.74
C ASN A 184 -1.73 12.34 -8.63
N GLY A 185 -2.18 12.89 -9.75
CA GLY A 185 -3.09 14.05 -9.75
C GLY A 185 -4.43 13.76 -9.06
N THR A 186 -5.53 14.10 -9.72
CA THR A 186 -6.89 13.87 -9.16
C THR A 186 -7.66 12.76 -9.89
N ASP A 187 -7.00 12.03 -10.80
CA ASP A 187 -7.64 10.93 -11.50
C ASP A 187 -8.13 9.86 -10.52
N ARG A 188 -9.41 9.49 -10.65
CA ARG A 188 -10.08 8.48 -9.81
C ARG A 188 -10.04 8.76 -8.30
N ALA A 189 -9.87 10.01 -7.89
CA ALA A 189 -9.70 10.41 -6.49
C ALA A 189 -10.85 9.95 -5.59
N GLU A 190 -12.11 10.14 -6.01
CA GLU A 190 -13.29 9.68 -5.24
C GLU A 190 -13.34 8.16 -5.09
N LYS A 191 -12.90 7.42 -6.11
CA LYS A 191 -12.84 5.96 -6.07
C LYS A 191 -11.82 5.47 -5.03
N LEU A 192 -10.62 6.09 -5.01
CA LEU A 192 -9.61 5.79 -4.00
C LEU A 192 -10.07 6.16 -2.60
N ALA A 193 -10.73 7.31 -2.44
CA ALA A 193 -11.34 7.71 -1.17
C ALA A 193 -12.34 6.67 -0.67
N GLY A 194 -13.17 6.11 -1.56
CA GLY A 194 -14.08 5.01 -1.24
C GLY A 194 -13.35 3.75 -0.78
N TYR A 195 -12.30 3.34 -1.48
CA TYR A 195 -11.46 2.21 -1.08
C TYR A 195 -10.79 2.44 0.28
N GLY A 196 -10.22 3.63 0.49
CA GLY A 196 -9.61 4.00 1.76
C GLY A 196 -10.56 3.89 2.95
N LYS A 197 -11.77 4.43 2.82
CA LYS A 197 -12.81 4.31 3.86
C LYS A 197 -13.23 2.86 4.11
N THR A 198 -13.26 2.03 3.07
CA THR A 198 -13.54 0.59 3.22
C THR A 198 -12.41 -0.12 3.96
N PHE A 199 -11.15 0.14 3.63
CA PHE A 199 -10.02 -0.39 4.38
C PHE A 199 -10.01 0.11 5.83
N LEU A 200 -10.34 1.38 6.08
CA LEU A 200 -10.43 1.91 7.45
C LEU A 200 -11.46 1.15 8.29
N ALA A 201 -12.60 0.82 7.70
CA ALA A 201 -13.63 0.04 8.38
C ALA A 201 -13.17 -1.39 8.76
N ALA A 202 -12.19 -1.92 8.02
CA ALA A 202 -11.58 -3.23 8.31
C ALA A 202 -10.47 -3.17 9.37
N ILE A 203 -9.87 -1.98 9.60
CA ILE A 203 -8.77 -1.80 10.55
C ILE A 203 -9.33 -1.66 11.96
N ARG A 204 -9.17 -2.68 12.78
CA ARG A 204 -9.39 -2.61 14.22
C ARG A 204 -8.23 -3.28 14.95
N ARG A 205 -7.95 -2.79 16.15
CA ARG A 205 -6.90 -3.36 17.00
C ARG A 205 -7.41 -4.62 17.68
N GLU A 206 -6.56 -5.64 17.79
CA GLU A 206 -6.87 -6.81 18.60
C GLU A 206 -7.17 -6.41 20.04
N GLN A 207 -8.26 -6.93 20.59
CA GLN A 207 -8.56 -6.78 22.01
C GLN A 207 -7.62 -7.71 22.78
N PRO A 208 -6.87 -7.22 23.79
CA PRO A 208 -6.04 -8.09 24.59
C PRO A 208 -6.92 -9.19 25.21
N ALA A 209 -6.59 -10.44 24.90
CA ALA A 209 -7.26 -11.61 25.45
C ALA A 209 -7.11 -11.60 26.96
N GLY A 210 -8.04 -11.03 27.69
CA GLY A 210 -7.90 -10.94 29.16
C GLY A 210 -8.99 -10.21 29.93
N ARG A 211 -9.78 -9.33 29.32
CA ARG A 211 -10.87 -8.69 30.10
C ARG A 211 -12.11 -9.58 30.23
N LEU A 212 -12.50 -10.29 29.20
CA LEU A 212 -13.66 -11.17 29.22
C LEU A 212 -13.40 -12.50 29.98
N ALA A 213 -12.20 -13.05 29.89
CA ALA A 213 -11.82 -14.25 30.65
C ALA A 213 -11.73 -13.98 32.16
N ARG A 214 -11.23 -12.81 32.59
CA ARG A 214 -11.20 -12.42 34.01
C ARG A 214 -12.60 -12.13 34.56
N LEU A 215 -13.50 -11.54 33.77
CA LEU A 215 -14.89 -11.31 34.19
C LEU A 215 -15.68 -12.64 34.33
N LYS A 216 -15.50 -13.58 33.40
CA LYS A 216 -16.12 -14.93 33.54
C LYS A 216 -15.56 -15.71 34.73
N GLY A 217 -14.24 -15.67 34.95
CA GLY A 217 -13.60 -16.31 36.12
C GLY A 217 -14.05 -15.69 37.46
N TRP A 218 -14.22 -14.36 37.50
CA TRP A 218 -14.67 -13.66 38.71
C TRP A 218 -16.15 -13.93 39.01
N LEU A 219 -17.01 -13.98 37.98
CA LEU A 219 -18.43 -14.34 38.12
C LEU A 219 -18.62 -15.79 38.62
N VAL A 220 -17.84 -16.74 38.11
CA VAL A 220 -17.90 -18.14 38.57
C VAL A 220 -17.45 -18.27 40.02
N HIS A 221 -16.43 -17.54 40.47
CA HIS A 221 -15.97 -17.55 41.87
C HIS A 221 -16.91 -16.78 42.82
N ALA A 222 -17.59 -15.74 42.33
CA ALA A 222 -18.57 -15.01 43.13
C ALA A 222 -19.84 -15.84 43.39
N ILE A 223 -20.31 -16.61 42.41
CA ILE A 223 -21.49 -17.48 42.55
C ILE A 223 -21.19 -18.66 43.49
N ALA A 224 -19.97 -19.23 43.44
CA ALA A 224 -19.59 -20.34 44.35
C ALA A 224 -19.48 -19.93 45.82
N ARG A 225 -19.37 -18.63 46.16
CA ARG A 225 -19.31 -18.12 47.54
C ARG A 225 -20.68 -17.74 48.11
N VAL A 226 -21.72 -17.68 47.30
CA VAL A 226 -23.07 -17.28 47.74
C VAL A 226 -23.97 -18.50 48.00
N PHE A 227 -23.60 -19.68 47.46
CA PHE A 227 -24.37 -20.91 47.54
C PHE A 227 -23.56 -22.11 48.14
N GLY A 228 -22.46 -21.85 48.85
CA GLY A 228 -21.68 -22.85 49.59
C GLY A 228 -21.75 -22.69 51.09
#